data_2acdd3206a4577d0641e03db7d209168
#
_entry.id   2acdd3206a4577d0641e03db7d209168
#
_cell.length_a   1.000
_cell.length_b   1.000
_cell.length_c   1.000
_cell.angle_alpha   90.00
_cell.angle_beta   90.00
_cell.angle_gamma   90.00
#
_symmetry.space_group_name_H-M   'P 1'
#
loop_
_entity.id
_entity.type
_entity.pdbx_description
1 polymer ?
#
loop_
_entity_poly.entity_id
_entity_poly.type
_entity_poly.pdbx_seq_one_letter_code
_entity_poly.pdbx_strand_id
1 'polypeptide(L)'
;DHRLPSIVKVTSGSTPEIAEVVDQLYNQIIVAGTYKAESIRVAEAAKVIENTQRDVNIALVNELAMLFGRLGIDTEAVLQAAGTKWNFLPFKPGLVGGHCIGVDPYYLAYKAQQLGYSPQIILAGRHINDGMGSYVAKQLINLMSLKSLTILNSKILVLGITFKENCSDIRNSKVIDIIEELKNHGANVSVCDPCADKDEVKNILNIDLLPINEINISDYSGILLAVAHEQFLDLNLQLAKDRVIYDVKSQLDIS
;
A
#
# COMPACT_ATOMS: atom_id res chain seq x y z
N ASP A 1 -8.71 -13.89 10.30
CA ASP A 1 -9.89 -14.76 10.20
C ASP A 1 -11.16 -14.02 9.77
N HIS A 2 -11.04 -13.15 8.75
CA HIS A 2 -12.17 -12.40 8.21
C HIS A 2 -12.78 -13.12 7.01
N ARG A 3 -13.34 -14.31 7.23
CA ARG A 3 -14.04 -15.08 6.19
C ARG A 3 -15.43 -14.51 5.94
N LEU A 4 -15.99 -14.81 4.75
CA LEU A 4 -17.30 -14.30 4.33
C LEU A 4 -18.40 -14.46 5.42
N PRO A 5 -18.58 -15.63 6.08
CA PRO A 5 -19.63 -15.80 7.08
C PRO A 5 -19.39 -15.03 8.40
N SER A 6 -18.14 -14.67 8.72
CA SER A 6 -17.76 -14.06 10.00
C SER A 6 -17.78 -12.52 10.00
N ILE A 7 -18.19 -11.91 8.90
CA ILE A 7 -18.24 -10.44 8.74
C ILE A 7 -19.68 -10.04 8.45
N VAL A 8 -20.22 -9.09 9.22
CA VAL A 8 -21.55 -8.48 8.97
C VAL A 8 -21.62 -7.97 7.53
N LYS A 9 -22.69 -8.32 6.81
CA LYS A 9 -22.92 -7.86 5.44
C LYS A 9 -23.96 -6.77 5.40
N VAL A 10 -23.66 -5.70 4.67
CA VAL A 10 -24.65 -4.67 4.37
C VAL A 10 -25.50 -5.16 3.20
N THR A 11 -26.79 -5.21 3.39
CA THR A 11 -27.79 -5.60 2.38
C THR A 11 -28.71 -4.43 2.07
N SER A 12 -29.31 -4.43 0.88
CA SER A 12 -30.31 -3.46 0.47
C SER A 12 -31.10 -3.98 -0.74
N GLY A 13 -32.14 -3.27 -1.14
CA GLY A 13 -32.94 -3.62 -2.29
C GLY A 13 -33.57 -2.41 -2.98
N SER A 14 -34.06 -2.60 -4.20
CA SER A 14 -34.75 -1.55 -4.97
C SER A 14 -36.10 -1.17 -4.39
N THR A 15 -36.75 -2.08 -3.66
CA THR A 15 -37.95 -1.87 -2.85
C THR A 15 -37.78 -2.50 -1.48
N PRO A 16 -38.64 -2.14 -0.48
CA PRO A 16 -38.58 -2.78 0.83
C PRO A 16 -38.73 -4.32 0.77
N GLU A 17 -39.61 -4.83 -0.11
CA GLU A 17 -39.85 -6.26 -0.27
C GLU A 17 -38.60 -6.96 -0.83
N ILE A 18 -37.94 -6.38 -1.82
CA ILE A 18 -36.70 -6.92 -2.38
C ILE A 18 -35.57 -6.83 -1.35
N ALA A 19 -35.49 -5.75 -0.58
CA ALA A 19 -34.50 -5.62 0.49
C ALA A 19 -34.66 -6.74 1.52
N GLU A 20 -35.90 -7.10 1.88
CA GLU A 20 -36.19 -8.19 2.79
C GLU A 20 -35.75 -9.55 2.24
N VAL A 21 -36.05 -9.83 0.97
CA VAL A 21 -35.65 -11.07 0.31
C VAL A 21 -34.12 -11.21 0.26
N VAL A 22 -33.41 -10.14 -0.11
CA VAL A 22 -31.95 -10.12 -0.16
C VAL A 22 -31.37 -10.32 1.25
N ASP A 23 -31.91 -9.64 2.24
CA ASP A 23 -31.46 -9.74 3.63
C ASP A 23 -31.63 -11.16 4.18
N GLN A 24 -32.79 -11.78 3.97
CA GLN A 24 -33.07 -13.16 4.38
C GLN A 24 -32.14 -14.17 3.69
N LEU A 25 -31.83 -13.96 2.39
CA LEU A 25 -30.91 -14.82 1.66
C LEU A 25 -29.50 -14.79 2.28
N TYR A 26 -28.98 -13.58 2.54
CA TYR A 26 -27.65 -13.43 3.16
C TYR A 26 -27.61 -13.96 4.60
N ASN A 27 -28.68 -13.77 5.39
CA ASN A 27 -28.75 -14.28 6.76
C ASN A 27 -28.66 -15.81 6.86
N GLN A 28 -28.95 -16.55 5.76
CA GLN A 28 -28.78 -18.01 5.75
C GLN A 28 -27.31 -18.46 5.76
N ILE A 29 -26.38 -17.61 5.28
CA ILE A 29 -24.97 -17.96 5.11
C ILE A 29 -24.01 -17.08 5.94
N ILE A 30 -24.48 -15.95 6.43
CA ILE A 30 -23.67 -15.00 7.22
C ILE A 30 -23.96 -15.16 8.70
N VAL A 31 -23.08 -15.89 9.39
CA VAL A 31 -23.22 -16.16 10.84
C VAL A 31 -23.12 -14.89 11.67
N ALA A 32 -22.32 -13.91 11.20
CA ALA A 32 -22.18 -12.60 11.86
C ALA A 32 -23.42 -11.71 11.72
N GLY A 33 -24.40 -12.12 10.91
CA GLY A 33 -25.64 -11.36 10.64
C GLY A 33 -25.47 -10.34 9.53
N THR A 34 -26.54 -9.61 9.26
CA THR A 34 -26.65 -8.58 8.22
C THR A 34 -27.05 -7.25 8.82
N TYR A 35 -26.73 -6.18 8.09
CA TYR A 35 -27.24 -4.83 8.32
C TYR A 35 -28.06 -4.41 7.10
N LYS A 36 -29.37 -4.33 7.23
CA LYS A 36 -30.25 -3.91 6.15
C LYS A 36 -30.25 -2.38 6.04
N ALA A 37 -29.61 -1.87 5.00
CA ALA A 37 -29.54 -0.43 4.72
C ALA A 37 -30.88 0.08 4.16
N GLU A 38 -31.20 1.34 4.45
CA GLU A 38 -32.46 1.98 4.04
C GLU A 38 -32.62 2.08 2.50
N SER A 39 -31.52 2.11 1.76
CA SER A 39 -31.52 2.16 0.30
C SER A 39 -30.21 1.63 -0.29
N ILE A 40 -30.24 1.30 -1.58
CA ILE A 40 -29.02 0.93 -2.34
C ILE A 40 -27.98 2.05 -2.25
N ARG A 41 -28.39 3.32 -2.36
CA ARG A 41 -27.46 4.47 -2.25
C ARG A 41 -26.75 4.53 -0.91
N VAL A 42 -27.43 4.23 0.19
CA VAL A 42 -26.82 4.17 1.53
C VAL A 42 -25.83 3.01 1.61
N ALA A 43 -26.19 1.84 1.10
CA ALA A 43 -25.29 0.68 1.09
C ALA A 43 -24.01 0.93 0.26
N GLU A 44 -24.16 1.50 -0.93
CA GLU A 44 -23.04 1.89 -1.79
C GLU A 44 -22.14 2.94 -1.13
N ALA A 45 -22.74 3.99 -0.57
CA ALA A 45 -22.02 5.04 0.13
C ALA A 45 -21.24 4.47 1.33
N ALA A 46 -21.84 3.57 2.11
CA ALA A 46 -21.18 2.92 3.24
C ALA A 46 -19.91 2.16 2.80
N LYS A 47 -19.97 1.46 1.66
CA LYS A 47 -18.78 0.76 1.13
C LYS A 47 -17.70 1.72 0.66
N VAL A 48 -18.06 2.76 -0.04
CA VAL A 48 -17.11 3.75 -0.56
C VAL A 48 -16.42 4.51 0.58
N ILE A 49 -17.16 4.93 1.62
CA ILE A 49 -16.56 5.67 2.75
C ILE A 49 -15.66 4.79 3.61
N GLU A 50 -15.90 3.48 3.71
CA GLU A 50 -15.01 2.56 4.41
C GLU A 50 -13.60 2.59 3.79
N ASN A 51 -13.50 2.53 2.46
CA ASN A 51 -12.23 2.58 1.74
C ASN A 51 -11.64 4.00 1.75
N THR A 52 -12.46 5.03 1.53
CA THR A 52 -12.02 6.44 1.55
C THR A 52 -11.47 6.85 2.91
N GLN A 53 -12.13 6.47 4.00
CA GLN A 53 -11.66 6.73 5.36
C GLN A 53 -10.28 6.09 5.61
N ARG A 54 -10.07 4.86 5.14
CA ARG A 54 -8.77 4.17 5.23
C ARG A 54 -7.70 4.90 4.43
N ASP A 55 -8.00 5.30 3.20
CA ASP A 55 -7.09 6.04 2.33
C ASP A 55 -6.65 7.38 2.97
N VAL A 56 -7.59 8.16 3.50
CA VAL A 56 -7.31 9.45 4.15
C VAL A 56 -6.46 9.27 5.42
N ASN A 57 -6.73 8.25 6.22
CA ASN A 57 -5.93 7.99 7.42
C ASN A 57 -4.49 7.52 7.07
N ILE A 58 -4.32 6.73 6.00
CA ILE A 58 -2.99 6.37 5.51
C ILE A 58 -2.28 7.63 4.97
N ALA A 59 -2.98 8.50 4.26
CA ALA A 59 -2.41 9.77 3.80
C ALA A 59 -1.91 10.65 4.95
N LEU A 60 -2.68 10.75 6.04
CA LEU A 60 -2.25 11.47 7.22
C LEU A 60 -0.95 10.91 7.81
N VAL A 61 -0.86 9.60 8.01
CA VAL A 61 0.36 9.00 8.58
C VAL A 61 1.53 9.03 7.59
N ASN A 62 1.28 9.00 6.28
CA ASN A 62 2.29 9.23 5.26
C ASN A 62 2.84 10.66 5.32
N GLU A 63 1.99 11.67 5.44
CA GLU A 63 2.41 13.06 5.59
C GLU A 63 3.22 13.27 6.88
N LEU A 64 2.77 12.65 7.99
CA LEU A 64 3.52 12.67 9.25
C LEU A 64 4.89 12.02 9.10
N ALA A 65 5.01 10.89 8.41
CA ALA A 65 6.29 10.25 8.14
C ALA A 65 7.24 11.16 7.33
N MET A 66 6.72 11.85 6.31
CA MET A 66 7.49 12.83 5.55
C MET A 66 7.95 14.02 6.41
N LEU A 67 7.10 14.51 7.31
CA LEU A 67 7.40 15.59 8.23
C LEU A 67 8.45 15.16 9.26
N PHE A 68 8.25 14.01 9.92
CA PHE A 68 9.16 13.50 10.94
C PHE A 68 10.54 13.16 10.35
N GLY A 69 10.60 12.63 9.13
CA GLY A 69 11.86 12.44 8.43
C GLY A 69 12.66 13.74 8.25
N ARG A 70 11.99 14.88 8.00
CA ARG A 70 12.64 16.20 7.91
C ARG A 70 13.06 16.75 9.28
N LEU A 71 12.34 16.37 10.34
CA LEU A 71 12.66 16.77 11.71
C LEU A 71 13.71 15.88 12.37
N GLY A 72 14.12 14.77 11.72
CA GLY A 72 15.02 13.78 12.30
C GLY A 72 14.39 12.99 13.46
N ILE A 73 13.06 12.82 13.42
CA ILE A 73 12.28 12.08 14.42
C ILE A 73 11.90 10.71 13.85
N ASP A 74 12.07 9.65 14.61
CA ASP A 74 11.63 8.31 14.20
C ASP A 74 10.10 8.20 14.23
N THR A 75 9.52 7.97 13.05
CA THR A 75 8.07 7.88 12.86
C THR A 75 7.47 6.69 13.62
N GLU A 76 8.13 5.53 13.62
CA GLU A 76 7.61 4.34 14.31
C GLU A 76 7.55 4.58 15.82
N ALA A 77 8.60 5.19 16.42
CA ALA A 77 8.60 5.53 17.84
C ALA A 77 7.47 6.50 18.22
N VAL A 78 7.19 7.49 17.35
CA VAL A 78 6.06 8.42 17.57
C VAL A 78 4.72 7.68 17.50
N LEU A 79 4.53 6.81 16.49
CA LEU A 79 3.28 6.05 16.34
C LEU A 79 3.07 5.06 17.49
N GLN A 80 4.13 4.42 17.99
CA GLN A 80 4.06 3.55 19.17
C GLN A 80 3.65 4.34 20.41
N ALA A 81 4.26 5.50 20.65
CA ALA A 81 3.90 6.38 21.77
C ALA A 81 2.45 6.87 21.68
N ALA A 82 2.01 7.33 20.51
CA ALA A 82 0.63 7.75 20.27
C ALA A 82 -0.37 6.60 20.45
N GLY A 83 0.00 5.39 19.98
CA GLY A 83 -0.79 4.16 20.08
C GLY A 83 -1.06 3.67 21.50
N THR A 84 -0.39 4.24 22.53
CA THR A 84 -0.74 3.99 23.93
C THR A 84 -2.09 4.59 24.32
N LYS A 85 -2.66 5.47 23.51
CA LYS A 85 -3.96 6.08 23.75
C LYS A 85 -5.07 5.25 23.12
N TRP A 86 -6.11 4.96 23.87
CA TRP A 86 -7.24 4.12 23.47
C TRP A 86 -7.98 4.59 22.21
N ASN A 87 -7.93 5.89 21.92
CA ASN A 87 -8.63 6.52 20.80
C ASN A 87 -7.71 6.76 19.58
N PHE A 88 -6.45 6.32 19.63
CA PHE A 88 -5.54 6.43 18.50
C PHE A 88 -5.76 5.24 17.55
N LEU A 89 -5.97 5.53 16.26
CA LEU A 89 -6.17 4.50 15.24
C LEU A 89 -4.80 4.02 14.71
N PRO A 90 -4.54 2.70 14.68
CA PRO A 90 -3.22 2.14 14.39
C PRO A 90 -2.90 2.08 12.89
N PHE A 91 -3.05 3.20 12.18
CA PHE A 91 -2.59 3.31 10.80
C PHE A 91 -1.08 3.49 10.76
N LYS A 92 -0.45 2.89 9.73
CA LYS A 92 0.98 3.00 9.48
C LYS A 92 1.24 3.62 8.11
N PRO A 93 2.40 4.29 7.92
CA PRO A 93 2.81 4.77 6.60
C PRO A 93 2.96 3.61 5.62
N GLY A 94 2.74 3.88 4.34
CA GLY A 94 2.93 2.88 3.31
C GLY A 94 2.34 3.25 1.96
N LEU A 95 2.53 2.34 1.03
CA LEU A 95 2.04 2.47 -0.34
C LEU A 95 0.56 2.05 -0.41
N VAL A 96 -0.26 2.87 -1.05
CA VAL A 96 -1.69 2.59 -1.25
C VAL A 96 -1.92 2.19 -2.69
N GLY A 97 -2.14 0.90 -2.91
CA GLY A 97 -2.43 0.31 -4.21
C GLY A 97 -3.72 -0.54 -4.21
N GLY A 98 -3.83 -1.41 -5.20
CA GLY A 98 -4.97 -2.30 -5.37
C GLY A 98 -6.16 -1.63 -6.05
N HIS A 99 -7.29 -2.37 -6.12
CA HIS A 99 -8.46 -1.97 -6.90
C HIS A 99 -9.57 -1.29 -6.08
N CYS A 100 -9.40 -1.13 -4.77
CA CYS A 100 -10.42 -0.51 -3.91
C CYS A 100 -9.91 0.76 -3.23
N ILE A 101 -8.94 0.65 -2.30
CA ILE A 101 -8.54 1.77 -1.44
C ILE A 101 -7.97 2.93 -2.26
N GLY A 102 -7.17 2.63 -3.30
CA GLY A 102 -6.60 3.64 -4.18
C GLY A 102 -7.56 4.18 -5.27
N VAL A 103 -8.75 3.57 -5.45
CA VAL A 103 -9.67 3.86 -6.56
C VAL A 103 -11.00 4.45 -6.09
N ASP A 104 -11.63 3.87 -5.07
CA ASP A 104 -12.95 4.31 -4.58
C ASP A 104 -13.01 5.80 -4.20
N PRO A 105 -11.95 6.40 -3.60
CA PRO A 105 -11.95 7.84 -3.34
C PRO A 105 -12.09 8.70 -4.59
N TYR A 106 -11.56 8.24 -5.73
CA TYR A 106 -11.72 8.96 -7.00
C TYR A 106 -13.15 8.90 -7.53
N TYR A 107 -13.86 7.75 -7.38
CA TYR A 107 -15.26 7.67 -7.75
C TYR A 107 -16.11 8.63 -6.90
N LEU A 108 -15.84 8.70 -5.59
CA LEU A 108 -16.55 9.62 -4.69
C LEU A 108 -16.22 11.08 -5.03
N ALA A 109 -14.95 11.39 -5.31
CA ALA A 109 -14.53 12.74 -5.72
C ALA A 109 -15.17 13.15 -7.06
N TYR A 110 -15.18 12.26 -8.05
CA TYR A 110 -15.84 12.51 -9.32
C TYR A 110 -17.35 12.79 -9.15
N LYS A 111 -18.03 11.98 -8.32
CA LYS A 111 -19.46 12.19 -8.03
C LYS A 111 -19.71 13.53 -7.33
N ALA A 112 -18.87 13.90 -6.38
CA ALA A 112 -18.96 15.18 -5.70
C ALA A 112 -18.77 16.36 -6.68
N GLN A 113 -17.79 16.29 -7.56
CA GLN A 113 -17.52 17.31 -8.58
C GLN A 113 -18.68 17.47 -9.57
N GLN A 114 -19.33 16.37 -9.97
CA GLN A 114 -20.55 16.43 -10.79
C GLN A 114 -21.69 17.23 -10.12
N LEU A 115 -21.70 17.26 -8.79
CA LEU A 115 -22.67 18.03 -7.98
C LEU A 115 -22.18 19.44 -7.65
N GLY A 116 -21.07 19.89 -8.22
CA GLY A 116 -20.46 21.20 -7.96
C GLY A 116 -19.71 21.31 -6.62
N TYR A 117 -19.42 20.18 -5.97
CA TYR A 117 -18.69 20.13 -4.71
C TYR A 117 -17.24 19.61 -4.91
N SER A 118 -16.26 20.36 -4.41
CA SER A 118 -14.85 19.95 -4.43
C SER A 118 -14.45 19.29 -3.10
N PRO A 119 -14.22 17.97 -3.05
CA PRO A 119 -13.93 17.25 -1.81
C PRO A 119 -12.45 17.41 -1.42
N GLN A 120 -12.12 18.47 -0.68
CA GLN A 120 -10.75 18.89 -0.38
C GLN A 120 -9.92 17.80 0.34
N ILE A 121 -10.46 17.19 1.40
CA ILE A 121 -9.75 16.18 2.21
C ILE A 121 -9.45 14.92 1.38
N ILE A 122 -10.43 14.46 0.59
CA ILE A 122 -10.29 13.26 -0.23
C ILE A 122 -9.21 13.47 -1.29
N LEU A 123 -9.26 14.62 -1.98
CA LEU A 123 -8.28 14.95 -3.04
C LEU A 123 -6.88 15.19 -2.46
N ALA A 124 -6.76 15.84 -1.31
CA ALA A 124 -5.48 16.01 -0.63
C ALA A 124 -4.89 14.67 -0.20
N GLY A 125 -5.70 13.77 0.39
CA GLY A 125 -5.27 12.43 0.76
C GLY A 125 -4.77 11.62 -0.45
N ARG A 126 -5.51 11.66 -1.57
CA ARG A 126 -5.07 11.01 -2.82
C ARG A 126 -3.75 11.58 -3.35
N HIS A 127 -3.59 12.90 -3.34
CA HIS A 127 -2.34 13.54 -3.78
C HIS A 127 -1.13 13.06 -2.98
N ILE A 128 -1.26 12.95 -1.65
CA ILE A 128 -0.20 12.44 -0.78
C ILE A 128 0.09 10.97 -1.10
N ASN A 129 -0.93 10.11 -1.11
CA ASN A 129 -0.75 8.68 -1.33
C ASN A 129 -0.22 8.35 -2.73
N ASP A 130 -0.64 9.09 -3.75
CA ASP A 130 -0.12 8.93 -5.11
C ASP A 130 1.35 9.35 -5.23
N GLY A 131 1.78 10.33 -4.45
CA GLY A 131 3.17 10.79 -4.41
C GLY A 131 4.13 9.88 -3.65
N MET A 132 3.64 8.89 -2.90
CA MET A 132 4.48 8.07 -2.02
C MET A 132 5.51 7.22 -2.76
N GLY A 133 5.20 6.70 -3.95
CA GLY A 133 6.17 5.95 -4.75
C GLY A 133 7.41 6.77 -5.07
N SER A 134 7.21 7.97 -5.61
CA SER A 134 8.31 8.92 -5.91
C SER A 134 9.05 9.36 -4.65
N TYR A 135 8.33 9.58 -3.53
CA TYR A 135 8.95 9.91 -2.24
C TYR A 135 9.89 8.79 -1.77
N VAL A 136 9.45 7.55 -1.77
CA VAL A 136 10.25 6.36 -1.36
C VAL A 136 11.51 6.23 -2.22
N ALA A 137 11.39 6.35 -3.54
CA ALA A 137 12.54 6.29 -4.44
C ALA A 137 13.56 7.40 -4.11
N LYS A 138 13.10 8.64 -3.88
CA LYS A 138 13.96 9.77 -3.50
C LYS A 138 14.65 9.56 -2.14
N GLN A 139 13.96 8.93 -1.17
CA GLN A 139 14.58 8.60 0.11
C GLN A 139 15.72 7.60 -0.06
N LEU A 140 15.53 6.53 -0.84
CA LEU A 140 16.60 5.58 -1.15
C LEU A 140 17.80 6.28 -1.81
N ILE A 141 17.56 7.15 -2.80
CA ILE A 141 18.61 7.91 -3.50
C ILE A 141 19.37 8.81 -2.52
N ASN A 142 18.65 9.50 -1.62
CA ASN A 142 19.25 10.36 -0.60
C ASN A 142 20.14 9.54 0.36
N LEU A 143 19.66 8.40 0.84
CA LEU A 143 20.42 7.51 1.72
C LEU A 143 21.70 6.96 1.03
N MET A 144 21.61 6.64 -0.26
CA MET A 144 22.78 6.26 -1.07
C MET A 144 23.78 7.40 -1.16
N SER A 145 23.30 8.62 -1.43
CA SER A 145 24.16 9.81 -1.50
C SER A 145 24.88 10.08 -0.19
N LEU A 146 24.20 9.93 0.96
CA LEU A 146 24.82 10.08 2.28
C LEU A 146 25.95 9.08 2.55
N LYS A 147 25.88 7.89 1.92
CA LYS A 147 26.96 6.88 1.94
C LYS A 147 27.97 7.03 0.79
N SER A 148 27.93 8.15 0.06
CA SER A 148 28.78 8.41 -1.12
C SER A 148 28.61 7.36 -2.25
N LEU A 149 27.44 6.73 -2.33
CA LEU A 149 27.05 5.83 -3.41
C LEU A 149 26.26 6.63 -4.47
N THR A 150 26.69 6.52 -5.74
CA THR A 150 25.94 7.11 -6.84
C THR A 150 24.78 6.23 -7.26
N ILE A 151 23.63 6.83 -7.61
CA ILE A 151 22.49 6.09 -8.16
C ILE A 151 22.72 5.70 -9.62
N LEU A 152 23.42 6.53 -10.39
CA LEU A 152 23.67 6.31 -11.81
C LEU A 152 24.45 5.02 -12.02
N ASN A 153 23.93 4.12 -12.85
CA ASN A 153 24.43 2.77 -13.15
C ASN A 153 24.52 1.82 -11.94
N SER A 154 24.03 2.23 -10.76
CA SER A 154 23.98 1.35 -9.60
C SER A 154 22.95 0.24 -9.77
N LYS A 155 23.27 -0.95 -9.29
CA LYS A 155 22.32 -2.06 -9.19
C LYS A 155 21.47 -1.89 -7.94
N ILE A 156 20.16 -1.79 -8.12
CA ILE A 156 19.17 -1.68 -7.04
C ILE A 156 18.26 -2.91 -7.06
N LEU A 157 18.08 -3.52 -5.90
CA LEU A 157 17.14 -4.62 -5.72
C LEU A 157 15.84 -4.10 -5.08
N VAL A 158 14.72 -4.32 -5.76
CA VAL A 158 13.38 -4.06 -5.22
C VAL A 158 12.74 -5.39 -4.84
N LEU A 159 12.40 -5.54 -3.56
CA LEU A 159 11.75 -6.70 -2.99
C LEU A 159 10.24 -6.44 -2.83
N GLY A 160 9.44 -7.17 -3.62
CA GLY A 160 8.00 -7.04 -3.74
C GLY A 160 7.56 -6.06 -4.83
N ILE A 161 6.57 -6.48 -5.64
CA ILE A 161 5.92 -5.68 -6.68
C ILE A 161 4.40 -5.68 -6.54
N THR A 162 3.84 -6.61 -5.77
CA THR A 162 2.40 -6.67 -5.50
C THR A 162 1.93 -5.48 -4.67
N PHE A 163 0.61 -5.21 -4.64
CA PHE A 163 0.11 -4.05 -3.90
C PHE A 163 0.08 -4.24 -2.37
N LYS A 164 0.18 -5.48 -1.87
CA LYS A 164 0.24 -5.81 -0.44
C LYS A 164 0.94 -7.16 -0.20
N GLU A 165 1.27 -7.41 1.04
CA GLU A 165 1.96 -8.61 1.52
C GLU A 165 1.15 -9.89 1.27
N ASN A 166 1.86 -10.97 0.91
CA ASN A 166 1.33 -12.34 0.75
C ASN A 166 0.11 -12.43 -0.19
N CYS A 167 0.18 -11.69 -1.29
CA CYS A 167 -0.86 -11.58 -2.30
C CYS A 167 -0.20 -11.57 -3.69
N SER A 168 -0.86 -12.12 -4.69
CA SER A 168 -0.35 -12.15 -6.07
C SER A 168 -0.76 -10.95 -6.93
N ASP A 169 -1.65 -10.09 -6.43
CA ASP A 169 -2.27 -9.01 -7.19
C ASP A 169 -1.32 -7.81 -7.37
N ILE A 170 -1.03 -7.45 -8.62
CA ILE A 170 -0.15 -6.34 -9.00
C ILE A 170 -0.89 -5.05 -9.40
N ARG A 171 -2.22 -5.07 -9.39
CA ARG A 171 -3.03 -3.95 -9.88
C ARG A 171 -2.82 -2.68 -9.07
N ASN A 172 -2.53 -1.58 -9.76
CA ASN A 172 -2.28 -0.26 -9.17
C ASN A 172 -1.20 -0.27 -8.05
N SER A 173 -0.24 -1.20 -8.15
CA SER A 173 0.87 -1.22 -7.19
C SER A 173 1.72 0.04 -7.32
N LYS A 174 1.91 0.77 -6.23
CA LYS A 174 2.75 1.96 -6.16
C LYS A 174 4.26 1.65 -6.22
N VAL A 175 4.62 0.37 -6.17
CA VAL A 175 6.00 -0.07 -6.39
C VAL A 175 6.45 0.20 -7.84
N ILE A 176 5.51 0.21 -8.77
CA ILE A 176 5.79 0.54 -10.19
C ILE A 176 6.32 1.97 -10.28
N ASP A 177 5.68 2.93 -9.59
CA ASP A 177 6.13 4.33 -9.55
C ASP A 177 7.56 4.45 -8.98
N ILE A 178 7.90 3.62 -7.98
CA ILE A 178 9.26 3.56 -7.42
C ILE A 178 10.27 3.08 -8.45
N ILE A 179 9.96 1.98 -9.14
CA ILE A 179 10.84 1.37 -10.15
C ILE A 179 11.09 2.36 -11.29
N GLU A 180 10.05 3.03 -11.76
CA GLU A 180 10.16 4.04 -12.81
C GLU A 180 11.02 5.23 -12.37
N GLU A 181 10.81 5.76 -11.17
CA GLU A 181 11.60 6.87 -10.62
C GLU A 181 13.08 6.49 -10.50
N LEU A 182 13.39 5.29 -9.98
CA LEU A 182 14.77 4.80 -9.89
C LEU A 182 15.43 4.63 -11.27
N LYS A 183 14.70 4.08 -12.25
CA LYS A 183 15.18 3.95 -13.63
C LYS A 183 15.41 5.31 -14.27
N ASN A 184 14.55 6.29 -14.04
CA ASN A 184 14.70 7.67 -14.54
C ASN A 184 15.95 8.36 -13.98
N HIS A 185 16.40 7.96 -12.79
CA HIS A 185 17.67 8.40 -12.21
C HIS A 185 18.89 7.56 -12.68
N GLY A 186 18.70 6.66 -13.63
CA GLY A 186 19.76 5.86 -14.24
C GLY A 186 20.18 4.61 -13.45
N ALA A 187 19.36 4.13 -12.52
CA ALA A 187 19.62 2.89 -11.81
C ALA A 187 19.32 1.66 -12.68
N ASN A 188 20.06 0.58 -12.46
CA ASN A 188 19.79 -0.75 -12.97
C ASN A 188 18.93 -1.49 -11.92
N VAL A 189 17.61 -1.53 -12.14
CA VAL A 189 16.66 -2.08 -11.15
C VAL A 189 16.37 -3.54 -11.46
N SER A 190 16.64 -4.42 -10.50
CA SER A 190 16.17 -5.80 -10.45
C SER A 190 14.97 -5.91 -9.50
N VAL A 191 13.97 -6.69 -9.86
CA VAL A 191 12.76 -6.88 -9.06
C VAL A 191 12.60 -8.34 -8.73
N CYS A 192 12.33 -8.64 -7.45
CA CYS A 192 11.97 -9.96 -6.99
C CYS A 192 10.62 -9.91 -6.27
N ASP A 193 9.72 -10.82 -6.62
CA ASP A 193 8.46 -11.05 -5.92
C ASP A 193 8.11 -12.54 -5.99
N PRO A 194 8.06 -13.25 -4.85
CA PRO A 194 7.74 -14.66 -4.82
C PRO A 194 6.24 -14.98 -4.95
N CYS A 195 5.38 -13.97 -4.82
CA CYS A 195 3.93 -14.11 -4.83
C CYS A 195 3.30 -13.71 -6.17
N ALA A 196 3.94 -12.80 -6.91
CA ALA A 196 3.44 -12.33 -8.19
C ALA A 196 3.59 -13.37 -9.30
N ASP A 197 2.64 -13.41 -10.22
CA ASP A 197 2.75 -14.23 -11.43
C ASP A 197 3.75 -13.59 -12.40
N LYS A 198 4.79 -14.35 -12.77
CA LYS A 198 5.89 -13.86 -13.61
C LYS A 198 5.43 -13.46 -15.01
N ASP A 199 4.52 -14.25 -15.59
CA ASP A 199 4.03 -14.00 -16.95
C ASP A 199 3.10 -12.79 -16.96
N GLU A 200 2.27 -12.62 -15.94
CA GLU A 200 1.42 -11.43 -15.77
C GLU A 200 2.28 -10.17 -15.63
N VAL A 201 3.29 -10.18 -14.74
CA VAL A 201 4.21 -9.05 -14.54
C VAL A 201 4.96 -8.73 -15.83
N LYS A 202 5.45 -9.74 -16.56
CA LYS A 202 6.14 -9.54 -17.83
C LYS A 202 5.23 -8.95 -18.89
N ASN A 203 4.01 -9.47 -19.02
CA ASN A 203 3.07 -9.05 -20.06
C ASN A 203 2.50 -7.64 -19.80
N ILE A 204 2.21 -7.30 -18.54
CA ILE A 204 1.58 -6.02 -18.20
C ILE A 204 2.61 -4.90 -17.98
N LEU A 205 3.73 -5.21 -17.29
CA LEU A 205 4.69 -4.20 -16.82
C LEU A 205 6.01 -4.24 -17.59
N ASN A 206 6.22 -5.24 -18.44
CA ASN A 206 7.49 -5.51 -19.13
C ASN A 206 8.69 -5.61 -18.17
N ILE A 207 8.46 -6.21 -17.00
CA ILE A 207 9.47 -6.46 -15.97
C ILE A 207 9.72 -7.96 -15.88
N ASP A 208 11.00 -8.37 -15.89
CA ASP A 208 11.40 -9.74 -15.61
C ASP A 208 11.66 -9.90 -14.11
N LEU A 209 10.91 -10.80 -13.45
CA LEU A 209 11.10 -11.06 -12.03
C LEU A 209 12.29 -12.00 -11.80
N LEU A 210 13.20 -11.56 -10.93
CA LEU A 210 14.32 -12.37 -10.46
C LEU A 210 13.83 -13.42 -9.44
N PRO A 211 14.16 -14.71 -9.61
CA PRO A 211 13.85 -15.73 -8.61
C PRO A 211 14.56 -15.46 -7.28
N ILE A 212 13.90 -15.69 -6.16
CA ILE A 212 14.44 -15.38 -4.83
C ILE A 212 15.76 -16.13 -4.53
N ASN A 213 15.89 -17.35 -5.03
CA ASN A 213 17.08 -18.19 -4.87
C ASN A 213 18.28 -17.77 -5.75
N GLU A 214 18.08 -16.86 -6.70
CA GLU A 214 19.13 -16.29 -7.55
C GLU A 214 19.63 -14.93 -7.03
N ILE A 215 19.04 -14.43 -5.95
CA ILE A 215 19.44 -13.16 -5.34
C ILE A 215 20.81 -13.32 -4.66
N ASN A 216 21.80 -12.62 -5.17
CA ASN A 216 23.04 -12.37 -4.45
C ASN A 216 23.02 -10.93 -3.94
N ILE A 217 22.70 -10.74 -2.65
CA ILE A 217 22.60 -9.43 -1.98
C ILE A 217 23.85 -8.60 -2.21
N SER A 218 25.04 -9.25 -2.34
CA SER A 218 26.29 -8.54 -2.54
C SER A 218 26.45 -7.85 -3.90
N ASP A 219 25.58 -8.09 -4.84
CA ASP A 219 25.65 -7.46 -6.17
C ASP A 219 24.97 -6.08 -6.21
N TYR A 220 24.25 -5.70 -5.16
CA TYR A 220 23.40 -4.50 -5.14
C TYR A 220 23.96 -3.42 -4.21
N SER A 221 23.95 -2.18 -4.68
CA SER A 221 24.33 -1.00 -3.90
C SER A 221 23.19 -0.49 -3.02
N GLY A 222 21.96 -0.72 -3.44
CA GLY A 222 20.75 -0.37 -2.68
C GLY A 222 19.75 -1.51 -2.73
N ILE A 223 19.04 -1.73 -1.61
CA ILE A 223 18.00 -2.73 -1.47
C ILE A 223 16.77 -2.02 -0.88
N LEU A 224 15.65 -2.18 -1.54
CA LEU A 224 14.36 -1.64 -1.13
C LEU A 224 13.40 -2.77 -0.79
N LEU A 225 12.98 -2.89 0.46
CA LEU A 225 11.84 -3.72 0.84
C LEU A 225 10.57 -2.91 0.65
N ALA A 226 9.93 -3.05 -0.52
CA ALA A 226 8.72 -2.32 -0.88
C ALA A 226 7.46 -3.01 -0.38
N VAL A 227 7.42 -4.37 -0.45
CA VAL A 227 6.33 -5.20 0.06
C VAL A 227 6.94 -6.33 0.91
N ALA A 228 6.51 -6.43 2.16
CA ALA A 228 7.11 -7.36 3.12
C ALA A 228 6.45 -8.76 3.06
N HIS A 229 6.69 -9.49 1.96
CA HIS A 229 6.31 -10.91 1.91
C HIS A 229 7.08 -11.72 2.95
N GLU A 230 6.45 -12.74 3.53
CA GLU A 230 7.08 -13.59 4.55
C GLU A 230 8.42 -14.17 4.09
N GLN A 231 8.51 -14.56 2.81
CA GLN A 231 9.73 -15.12 2.22
C GLN A 231 10.92 -14.17 2.23
N PHE A 232 10.70 -12.85 2.31
CA PHE A 232 11.77 -11.86 2.38
C PHE A 232 12.33 -11.68 3.80
N LEU A 233 11.55 -12.02 4.83
CA LEU A 233 11.98 -11.90 6.22
C LEU A 233 13.08 -12.92 6.57
N ASP A 234 13.18 -14.01 5.79
CA ASP A 234 14.23 -15.02 5.93
C ASP A 234 15.55 -14.61 5.21
N LEU A 235 15.53 -13.54 4.40
CA LEU A 235 16.73 -13.05 3.73
C LEU A 235 17.68 -12.40 4.76
N ASN A 236 18.93 -12.86 4.81
CA ASN A 236 19.95 -12.27 5.69
C ASN A 236 20.47 -10.94 5.09
N LEU A 237 19.68 -9.88 5.25
CA LEU A 237 20.01 -8.54 4.74
C LEU A 237 21.10 -7.84 5.59
N GLN A 238 21.40 -8.32 6.81
CA GLN A 238 22.46 -7.75 7.67
C GLN A 238 23.86 -7.86 7.08
N LEU A 239 24.07 -8.76 6.11
CA LEU A 239 25.33 -8.88 5.37
C LEU A 239 25.65 -7.67 4.48
N ALA A 240 24.72 -6.74 4.36
CA ALA A 240 24.81 -5.60 3.44
C ALA A 240 25.34 -4.30 4.10
N LYS A 241 26.28 -4.37 5.06
CA LYS A 241 26.75 -3.21 5.86
C LYS A 241 27.25 -2.01 5.05
N ASP A 242 27.84 -2.25 3.87
CA ASP A 242 28.38 -1.20 3.00
C ASP A 242 27.35 -0.67 1.99
N ARG A 243 26.07 -1.01 2.14
CA ARG A 243 24.98 -0.72 1.22
C ARG A 243 23.87 0.03 1.90
N VAL A 244 22.91 0.48 1.11
CA VAL A 244 21.69 1.08 1.65
C VAL A 244 20.58 0.03 1.63
N ILE A 245 19.97 -0.21 2.78
CA ILE A 245 18.73 -0.95 2.89
C ILE A 245 17.66 0.06 3.32
N TYR A 246 16.58 0.13 2.55
CA TYR A 246 15.43 0.96 2.87
C TYR A 246 14.18 0.09 3.02
N ASP A 247 13.68 -0.01 4.22
CA ASP A 247 12.47 -0.76 4.56
C ASP A 247 11.29 0.19 4.67
N VAL A 248 10.38 0.14 3.69
CA VAL A 248 9.18 0.99 3.64
C VAL A 248 8.18 0.65 4.75
N LYS A 249 8.26 -0.59 5.27
CA LYS A 249 7.28 -1.15 6.20
C LYS A 249 7.80 -1.29 7.64
N SER A 250 9.07 -1.00 7.87
CA SER A 250 9.73 -1.19 9.18
C SER A 250 9.51 -2.61 9.73
N GLN A 251 9.73 -3.62 8.87
CA GLN A 251 9.58 -5.03 9.23
C GLN A 251 10.92 -5.72 9.50
N LEU A 252 12.03 -5.13 9.03
CA LEU A 252 13.35 -5.67 9.22
C LEU A 252 13.92 -5.20 10.56
N ASP A 253 14.48 -6.13 11.33
CA ASP A 253 15.33 -5.79 12.49
C ASP A 253 16.72 -5.42 11.95
N ILE A 254 16.94 -4.13 11.70
CA ILE A 254 18.20 -3.58 11.16
C ILE A 254 19.03 -2.93 12.29
N SER A 255 18.81 -3.32 13.54
CA SER A 255 19.55 -2.83 14.70
C SER A 255 21.04 -3.24 14.70
#